data_5a5c5085657eb49b602f531b53dcffc9
#
_entry.id   5a5c5085657eb49b602f531b53dcffc9
#
_cell.length_a   1.000
_cell.length_b   1.000
_cell.length_c   1.000
_cell.angle_alpha   90.00
_cell.angle_beta   90.00
_cell.angle_gamma   90.00
#
_symmetry.space_group_name_H-M   'P 1'
#
loop_
_entity.id
_entity.type
_entity.pdbx_description
1 polymer ?
#
loop_
_entity_poly.entity_id
_entity_poly.type
_entity_poly.pdbx_seq_one_letter_code
_entity_poly.pdbx_strand_id
1 'polypeptide(L)'
;RLLTLEVNHRAKNLLAVVQAVAFQTARQHEGPQFVDFFNKRIESLAASHDLLVNSKWQGVAVASLVRAQLAHFDGLIGTRIQFSGPDAGLSPEAAQAIGLALHELVTNASKYGALSNAEGVVAIKWNVEHLPTGQRFKMSWCETGGPLIKAPKRHGFGHSVLVNMAEYALAGRVSLTYPPEGLQWQLDAPAQVVLRPTVSSGPHTNAEYDNRVLTG
;
A
#
# COMPACT_ATOMS: atom_id res chain seq x y z
N ARG A 1 11.92 -4.63 28.67
CA ARG A 1 10.60 -4.04 28.99
C ARG A 1 10.05 -3.16 27.85
N LEU A 2 10.85 -2.29 27.21
CA LEU A 2 10.38 -1.47 26.08
C LEU A 2 10.01 -2.31 24.85
N LEU A 3 10.83 -3.29 24.48
CA LEU A 3 10.57 -4.22 23.36
C LEU A 3 9.27 -5.02 23.56
N THR A 4 8.97 -5.45 24.78
CA THR A 4 7.76 -6.23 25.09
C THR A 4 6.49 -5.37 24.94
N LEU A 5 6.54 -4.09 25.29
CA LEU A 5 5.44 -3.15 25.13
C LEU A 5 5.16 -2.85 23.65
N GLU A 6 6.20 -2.67 22.86
CA GLU A 6 6.08 -2.42 21.42
C GLU A 6 5.52 -3.63 20.68
N VAL A 7 5.99 -4.84 20.97
CA VAL A 7 5.45 -6.10 20.40
C VAL A 7 3.96 -6.25 20.74
N ASN A 8 3.59 -6.01 22.00
CA ASN A 8 2.19 -6.09 22.42
C ASN A 8 1.30 -5.04 21.73
N HIS A 9 1.80 -3.82 21.55
CA HIS A 9 1.06 -2.78 20.84
C HIS A 9 0.83 -3.15 19.37
N ARG A 10 1.86 -3.67 18.70
CA ARG A 10 1.78 -4.12 17.30
C ARG A 10 0.85 -5.30 17.14
N ALA A 11 0.92 -6.30 18.05
CA ALA A 11 0.00 -7.43 18.04
C ALA A 11 -1.47 -6.97 18.20
N LYS A 12 -1.75 -6.02 19.08
CA LYS A 12 -3.09 -5.45 19.24
C LYS A 12 -3.56 -4.73 17.98
N ASN A 13 -2.68 -3.97 17.33
CA ASN A 13 -3.01 -3.28 16.08
C ASN A 13 -3.35 -4.28 14.95
N LEU A 14 -2.54 -5.34 14.81
CA LEU A 14 -2.79 -6.40 13.83
C LEU A 14 -4.14 -7.10 14.10
N LEU A 15 -4.42 -7.46 15.36
CA LEU A 15 -5.69 -8.06 15.74
C LEU A 15 -6.89 -7.14 15.46
N ALA A 16 -6.75 -5.85 15.68
CA ALA A 16 -7.80 -4.88 15.34
C ALA A 16 -8.09 -4.84 13.84
N VAL A 17 -7.05 -4.89 13.01
CA VAL A 17 -7.20 -4.98 11.53
C VAL A 17 -7.87 -6.30 11.15
N VAL A 18 -7.45 -7.45 11.70
CA VAL A 18 -8.06 -8.75 11.45
C VAL A 18 -9.54 -8.76 11.84
N GLN A 19 -9.89 -8.20 13.00
CA GLN A 19 -11.28 -8.07 13.45
C GLN A 19 -12.11 -7.20 12.50
N ALA A 20 -11.58 -6.07 12.05
CA ALA A 20 -12.25 -5.20 11.09
C ALA A 20 -12.49 -5.93 9.76
N VAL A 21 -11.49 -6.66 9.25
CA VAL A 21 -11.59 -7.49 8.04
C VAL A 21 -12.66 -8.58 8.22
N ALA A 22 -12.65 -9.31 9.34
CA ALA A 22 -13.64 -10.36 9.61
C ALA A 22 -15.07 -9.81 9.68
N PHE A 23 -15.28 -8.76 10.46
CA PHE A 23 -16.58 -8.14 10.64
C PHE A 23 -17.14 -7.59 9.33
N GLN A 24 -16.31 -6.90 8.55
CA GLN A 24 -16.73 -6.36 7.27
C GLN A 24 -16.98 -7.44 6.22
N THR A 25 -16.19 -8.53 6.21
CA THR A 25 -16.41 -9.65 5.30
C THR A 25 -17.73 -10.36 5.62
N ALA A 26 -18.03 -10.57 6.91
CA ALA A 26 -19.26 -11.20 7.37
C ALA A 26 -20.54 -10.41 7.01
N ARG A 27 -20.44 -9.08 6.88
CA ARG A 27 -21.59 -8.25 6.45
C ARG A 27 -21.97 -8.41 4.99
N GLN A 28 -21.14 -9.01 4.16
CA GLN A 28 -21.30 -9.08 2.71
C GLN A 28 -21.35 -10.49 2.16
N HIS A 29 -20.78 -11.44 2.87
CA HIS A 29 -20.66 -12.81 2.43
C HIS A 29 -21.04 -13.75 3.57
N GLU A 30 -21.82 -14.77 3.26
CA GLU A 30 -22.23 -15.80 4.21
C GLU A 30 -21.67 -17.17 3.79
N GLY A 31 -21.60 -18.10 4.75
CA GLY A 31 -21.18 -19.47 4.51
C GLY A 31 -19.80 -19.61 3.88
N PRO A 32 -19.63 -20.50 2.88
CA PRO A 32 -18.33 -20.76 2.25
C PRO A 32 -17.68 -19.52 1.60
N GLN A 33 -18.50 -18.62 1.07
CA GLN A 33 -17.99 -17.39 0.45
C GLN A 33 -17.27 -16.47 1.47
N PHE A 34 -17.79 -16.40 2.70
CA PHE A 34 -17.11 -15.66 3.77
C PHE A 34 -15.69 -16.17 3.97
N VAL A 35 -15.50 -17.51 4.06
CA VAL A 35 -14.20 -18.11 4.30
C VAL A 35 -13.22 -17.78 3.19
N ASP A 36 -13.64 -17.90 1.93
CA ASP A 36 -12.78 -17.61 0.78
C ASP A 36 -12.33 -16.14 0.74
N PHE A 37 -13.25 -15.21 0.92
CA PHE A 37 -12.93 -13.79 0.91
C PHE A 37 -12.11 -13.36 2.12
N PHE A 38 -12.41 -13.92 3.29
CA PHE A 38 -11.65 -13.65 4.49
C PHE A 38 -10.20 -14.14 4.37
N ASN A 39 -9.99 -15.38 3.91
CA ASN A 39 -8.66 -15.96 3.74
C ASN A 39 -7.80 -15.14 2.77
N LYS A 40 -8.33 -14.75 1.61
CA LYS A 40 -7.60 -13.90 0.66
C LYS A 40 -7.14 -12.57 1.25
N ARG A 41 -7.93 -11.98 2.12
CA ARG A 41 -7.58 -10.73 2.82
C ARG A 41 -6.54 -10.94 3.89
N ILE A 42 -6.61 -12.05 4.60
CA ILE A 42 -5.57 -12.44 5.57
C ILE A 42 -4.25 -12.73 4.87
N GLU A 43 -4.26 -13.38 3.70
CA GLU A 43 -3.06 -13.60 2.88
C GLU A 43 -2.42 -12.27 2.45
N SER A 44 -3.22 -11.30 2.01
CA SER A 44 -2.72 -9.96 1.69
C SER A 44 -2.10 -9.24 2.89
N LEU A 45 -2.76 -9.36 4.06
CA LEU A 45 -2.22 -8.78 5.30
C LEU A 45 -0.92 -9.49 5.72
N ALA A 46 -0.85 -10.80 5.57
CA ALA A 46 0.35 -11.58 5.85
C ALA A 46 1.52 -11.18 4.92
N ALA A 47 1.27 -11.01 3.61
CA ALA A 47 2.28 -10.55 2.67
C ALA A 47 2.86 -9.17 3.04
N SER A 48 2.03 -8.24 3.48
CA SER A 48 2.49 -6.94 3.98
C SER A 48 3.28 -7.08 5.29
N HIS A 49 2.84 -7.96 6.18
CA HIS A 49 3.50 -8.23 7.46
C HIS A 49 4.88 -8.88 7.27
N ASP A 50 5.01 -9.83 6.35
CA ASP A 50 6.28 -10.50 6.06
C ASP A 50 7.33 -9.50 5.54
N LEU A 51 6.94 -8.56 4.70
CA LEU A 51 7.83 -7.47 4.28
C LEU A 51 8.29 -6.62 5.45
N LEU A 52 7.41 -6.33 6.42
CA LEU A 52 7.75 -5.56 7.62
C LEU A 52 8.71 -6.34 8.52
N VAL A 53 8.50 -7.62 8.71
CA VAL A 53 9.40 -8.49 9.50
C VAL A 53 10.78 -8.57 8.83
N ASN A 54 10.83 -8.84 7.53
CA ASN A 54 12.06 -8.95 6.77
C ASN A 54 12.88 -7.64 6.76
N SER A 55 12.20 -6.50 6.77
CA SER A 55 12.84 -5.17 6.90
C SER A 55 13.20 -4.81 8.34
N LYS A 56 13.09 -5.74 9.30
CA LYS A 56 13.25 -5.50 10.74
C LYS A 56 12.39 -4.31 11.23
N TRP A 57 11.20 -4.18 10.67
CA TRP A 57 10.28 -3.07 10.94
C TRP A 57 10.85 -1.69 10.57
N GLN A 58 11.87 -1.70 9.73
CA GLN A 58 12.47 -0.44 9.27
C GLN A 58 11.70 0.22 8.12
N GLY A 59 10.48 -0.20 7.83
CA GLY A 59 9.62 0.27 6.75
C GLY A 59 9.75 -0.60 5.51
N VAL A 60 8.80 -0.45 4.62
CA VAL A 60 8.71 -1.21 3.37
C VAL A 60 8.80 -0.24 2.20
N ALA A 61 9.69 -0.52 1.24
CA ALA A 61 9.72 0.26 0.00
C ALA A 61 8.38 0.13 -0.75
N VAL A 62 7.85 1.24 -1.26
CA VAL A 62 6.57 1.25 -2.00
C VAL A 62 6.60 0.23 -3.14
N ALA A 63 7.68 0.21 -3.93
CA ALA A 63 7.84 -0.73 -5.04
C ALA A 63 7.80 -2.21 -4.59
N SER A 64 8.40 -2.52 -3.42
CA SER A 64 8.38 -3.88 -2.86
C SER A 64 6.98 -4.28 -2.40
N LEU A 65 6.23 -3.37 -1.77
CA LEU A 65 4.85 -3.61 -1.38
C LEU A 65 3.96 -3.85 -2.62
N VAL A 66 4.09 -3.01 -3.65
CA VAL A 66 3.35 -3.17 -4.90
C VAL A 66 3.63 -4.54 -5.51
N ARG A 67 4.89 -4.96 -5.63
CA ARG A 67 5.24 -6.30 -6.16
C ARG A 67 4.64 -7.43 -5.33
N ALA A 68 4.73 -7.36 -4.02
CA ALA A 68 4.19 -8.41 -3.14
C ALA A 68 2.67 -8.56 -3.29
N GLN A 69 1.93 -7.45 -3.37
CA GLN A 69 0.48 -7.50 -3.53
C GLN A 69 0.05 -7.95 -4.94
N LEU A 70 0.92 -7.78 -5.92
CA LEU A 70 0.69 -8.19 -7.31
C LEU A 70 1.34 -9.54 -7.68
N ALA A 71 1.89 -10.29 -6.71
CA ALA A 71 2.65 -11.52 -6.98
C ALA A 71 1.90 -12.55 -7.83
N HIS A 72 0.57 -12.69 -7.64
CA HIS A 72 -0.26 -13.57 -8.46
C HIS A 72 -0.40 -13.11 -9.93
N PHE A 73 0.00 -11.90 -10.25
CA PHE A 73 -0.05 -11.27 -11.57
C PHE A 73 1.34 -10.95 -12.12
N ASP A 74 2.39 -11.61 -11.60
CA ASP A 74 3.79 -11.30 -11.94
C ASP A 74 4.06 -11.35 -13.46
N GLY A 75 3.45 -12.29 -14.18
CA GLY A 75 3.52 -12.37 -15.63
C GLY A 75 2.91 -11.19 -16.40
N LEU A 76 2.14 -10.32 -15.74
CA LEU A 76 1.57 -9.11 -16.34
C LEU A 76 2.38 -7.85 -15.99
N ILE A 77 3.29 -7.93 -15.02
CA ILE A 77 4.13 -6.81 -14.61
C ILE A 77 5.10 -6.44 -15.74
N GLY A 78 5.17 -5.15 -16.04
CA GLY A 78 5.98 -4.62 -17.15
C GLY A 78 5.27 -4.61 -18.51
N THR A 79 4.17 -5.34 -18.65
CA THR A 79 3.34 -5.37 -19.87
C THR A 79 2.00 -4.69 -19.63
N ARG A 80 1.11 -5.35 -18.92
CA ARG A 80 -0.24 -4.86 -18.61
C ARG A 80 -0.38 -4.21 -17.25
N ILE A 81 0.55 -4.44 -16.35
CA ILE A 81 0.64 -3.75 -15.06
C ILE A 81 1.95 -2.99 -15.02
N GLN A 82 1.86 -1.68 -14.95
CA GLN A 82 3.00 -0.79 -14.87
C GLN A 82 2.97 -0.02 -13.56
N PHE A 83 4.10 0.14 -12.90
CA PHE A 83 4.20 0.97 -11.71
C PHE A 83 5.50 1.76 -11.68
N SER A 84 5.41 2.99 -11.19
CA SER A 84 6.55 3.90 -11.10
C SER A 84 6.38 4.94 -9.99
N GLY A 85 7.49 5.37 -9.44
CA GLY A 85 7.57 6.44 -8.45
C GLY A 85 8.98 6.53 -7.85
N PRO A 86 9.27 7.55 -7.07
CA PRO A 86 10.55 7.70 -6.39
C PRO A 86 10.74 6.61 -5.31
N ASP A 87 12.00 6.37 -4.94
CA ASP A 87 12.30 5.53 -3.79
C ASP A 87 11.71 6.16 -2.53
N ALA A 88 10.80 5.44 -1.90
CA ALA A 88 10.11 5.88 -0.69
C ALA A 88 9.84 4.67 0.22
N GLY A 89 10.11 4.84 1.51
CA GLY A 89 9.84 3.83 2.54
C GLY A 89 8.55 4.16 3.28
N LEU A 90 7.63 3.22 3.35
CA LEU A 90 6.37 3.34 4.08
C LEU A 90 6.55 3.06 5.57
N SER A 91 5.76 3.73 6.40
CA SER A 91 5.56 3.32 7.79
C SER A 91 4.86 1.95 7.86
N PRO A 92 4.96 1.20 8.95
CA PRO A 92 4.27 -0.09 9.09
C PRO A 92 2.76 0.01 8.88
N GLU A 93 2.14 1.03 9.44
CA GLU A 93 0.71 1.30 9.33
C GLU A 93 0.31 1.62 7.89
N ALA A 94 1.13 2.42 7.20
CA ALA A 94 0.91 2.75 5.79
C ALA A 94 1.09 1.53 4.88
N ALA A 95 2.09 0.69 5.14
CA ALA A 95 2.29 -0.55 4.38
C ALA A 95 1.09 -1.51 4.50
N GLN A 96 0.48 -1.62 5.69
CA GLN A 96 -0.72 -2.43 5.89
C GLN A 96 -1.94 -1.85 5.16
N ALA A 97 -2.21 -0.55 5.33
CA ALA A 97 -3.38 0.09 4.74
C ALA A 97 -3.31 0.12 3.21
N ILE A 98 -2.15 0.51 2.65
CA ILE A 98 -1.93 0.55 1.20
C ILE A 98 -1.90 -0.87 0.63
N GLY A 99 -1.30 -1.84 1.35
CA GLY A 99 -1.29 -3.25 0.93
C GLY A 99 -2.69 -3.81 0.76
N LEU A 100 -3.58 -3.62 1.73
CA LEU A 100 -4.97 -4.03 1.62
C LEU A 100 -5.70 -3.33 0.46
N ALA A 101 -5.47 -2.02 0.28
CA ALA A 101 -6.06 -1.27 -0.83
C ALA A 101 -5.60 -1.82 -2.19
N LEU A 102 -4.30 -2.06 -2.39
CA LEU A 102 -3.75 -2.64 -3.61
C LEU A 102 -4.31 -4.04 -3.89
N HIS A 103 -4.45 -4.87 -2.86
CA HIS A 103 -5.05 -6.20 -3.00
C HIS A 103 -6.51 -6.13 -3.47
N GLU A 104 -7.31 -5.26 -2.88
CA GLU A 104 -8.71 -5.06 -3.31
C GLU A 104 -8.78 -4.48 -4.73
N LEU A 105 -7.90 -3.54 -5.09
CA LEU A 105 -7.83 -2.97 -6.43
C LEU A 105 -7.49 -4.04 -7.48
N VAL A 106 -6.44 -4.83 -7.28
CA VAL A 106 -6.04 -5.86 -8.25
C VAL A 106 -7.08 -6.98 -8.35
N THR A 107 -7.72 -7.34 -7.23
CA THR A 107 -8.79 -8.33 -7.22
C THR A 107 -10.01 -7.82 -8.01
N ASN A 108 -10.37 -6.56 -7.85
CA ASN A 108 -11.46 -5.95 -8.62
C ASN A 108 -11.10 -5.83 -10.10
N ALA A 109 -9.89 -5.40 -10.43
CA ALA A 109 -9.41 -5.31 -11.80
C ALA A 109 -9.45 -6.66 -12.51
N SER A 110 -9.06 -7.74 -11.82
CA SER A 110 -9.06 -9.10 -12.38
C SER A 110 -10.46 -9.69 -12.58
N LYS A 111 -11.42 -9.33 -11.73
CA LYS A 111 -12.79 -9.89 -11.81
C LYS A 111 -13.70 -9.06 -12.69
N TYR A 112 -13.58 -7.75 -12.62
CA TYR A 112 -14.57 -6.82 -13.17
C TYR A 112 -13.97 -5.70 -14.00
N GLY A 113 -12.66 -5.42 -13.83
CA GLY A 113 -11.97 -4.26 -14.39
C GLY A 113 -11.01 -4.62 -15.52
N ALA A 114 -9.97 -3.80 -15.66
CA ALA A 114 -9.03 -3.85 -16.78
C ALA A 114 -8.31 -5.20 -16.96
N LEU A 115 -8.09 -5.97 -15.91
CA LEU A 115 -7.40 -7.26 -16.01
C LEU A 115 -8.36 -8.43 -16.31
N SER A 116 -9.67 -8.19 -16.41
CA SER A 116 -10.66 -9.23 -16.72
C SER A 116 -10.71 -9.61 -18.20
N ASN A 117 -10.11 -8.82 -19.09
CA ASN A 117 -9.94 -9.09 -20.51
C ASN A 117 -8.44 -9.18 -20.90
N ALA A 118 -8.13 -9.33 -22.18
CA ALA A 118 -6.75 -9.46 -22.66
C ALA A 118 -6.04 -8.12 -22.92
N GLU A 119 -6.76 -7.02 -23.05
CA GLU A 119 -6.26 -5.74 -23.56
C GLU A 119 -6.08 -4.67 -22.47
N GLY A 120 -6.84 -4.78 -21.38
CA GLY A 120 -6.84 -3.78 -20.34
C GLY A 120 -5.50 -3.68 -19.60
N VAL A 121 -5.20 -2.49 -19.15
CA VAL A 121 -3.93 -2.09 -18.52
C VAL A 121 -4.19 -1.41 -17.19
N VAL A 122 -3.28 -1.60 -16.25
CA VAL A 122 -3.25 -0.94 -14.93
C VAL A 122 -1.98 -0.13 -14.81
N ALA A 123 -2.12 1.14 -14.44
CA ALA A 123 -1.00 2.04 -14.13
C ALA A 123 -1.06 2.43 -12.64
N ILE A 124 0.04 2.20 -11.91
CA ILE A 124 0.21 2.57 -10.51
C ILE A 124 1.33 3.59 -10.43
N LYS A 125 1.07 4.76 -9.84
CA LYS A 125 2.08 5.81 -9.70
C LYS A 125 2.06 6.36 -8.29
N TRP A 126 3.22 6.76 -7.80
CA TRP A 126 3.33 7.50 -6.54
C TRP A 126 4.39 8.59 -6.63
N ASN A 127 4.21 9.63 -5.82
CA ASN A 127 5.18 10.72 -5.68
C ASN A 127 5.09 11.34 -4.29
N VAL A 128 6.08 12.18 -3.98
CA VAL A 128 6.10 13.03 -2.79
C VAL A 128 6.15 14.47 -3.25
N GLU A 129 5.09 15.21 -2.99
CA GLU A 129 5.01 16.63 -3.32
C GLU A 129 5.45 17.50 -2.13
N HIS A 130 6.24 18.53 -2.42
CA HIS A 130 6.68 19.50 -1.44
C HIS A 130 5.79 20.75 -1.59
N LEU A 131 4.91 20.96 -0.62
CA LEU A 131 4.03 22.12 -0.55
C LEU A 131 4.48 23.07 0.56
N PRO A 132 4.10 24.36 0.51
CA PRO A 132 4.38 25.30 1.61
C PRO A 132 3.82 24.82 2.96
N THR A 133 2.76 24.02 2.94
CA THR A 133 2.08 23.45 4.12
C THR A 133 2.67 22.13 4.60
N GLY A 134 3.72 21.62 3.95
CA GLY A 134 4.35 20.33 4.27
C GLY A 134 4.38 19.37 3.09
N GLN A 135 5.01 18.23 3.30
CA GLN A 135 5.12 17.19 2.27
C GLN A 135 3.86 16.33 2.21
N ARG A 136 3.44 16.01 0.98
CA ARG A 136 2.30 15.12 0.70
C ARG A 136 2.76 13.90 -0.06
N PHE A 137 2.35 12.73 0.38
CA PHE A 137 2.46 11.49 -0.38
C PHE A 137 1.20 11.30 -1.20
N LYS A 138 1.37 11.08 -2.50
CA LYS A 138 0.28 10.77 -3.41
C LYS A 138 0.50 9.44 -4.08
N MET A 139 -0.55 8.65 -4.19
CA MET A 139 -0.54 7.38 -4.92
C MET A 139 -1.78 7.28 -5.77
N SER A 140 -1.66 6.74 -6.98
CA SER A 140 -2.77 6.53 -7.90
C SER A 140 -2.76 5.13 -8.50
N TRP A 141 -3.95 4.62 -8.74
CA TRP A 141 -4.25 3.44 -9.53
C TRP A 141 -5.20 3.84 -10.64
N CYS A 142 -4.84 3.57 -11.88
CA CYS A 142 -5.66 3.86 -13.05
C CYS A 142 -5.83 2.62 -13.91
N GLU A 143 -7.05 2.27 -14.22
CA GLU A 143 -7.42 1.22 -15.16
C GLU A 143 -7.82 1.80 -16.50
N THR A 144 -7.43 1.15 -17.59
CA THR A 144 -7.84 1.51 -18.95
C THR A 144 -8.00 0.26 -19.81
N GLY A 145 -8.82 0.33 -20.88
CA GLY A 145 -9.01 -0.77 -21.84
C GLY A 145 -9.76 -1.98 -21.28
N GLY A 146 -10.34 -1.85 -20.09
CA GLY A 146 -11.22 -2.86 -19.50
C GLY A 146 -12.66 -2.77 -20.02
N PRO A 147 -13.56 -3.64 -19.53
CA PRO A 147 -14.97 -3.53 -19.80
C PRO A 147 -15.55 -2.24 -19.19
N LEU A 148 -16.67 -1.75 -19.75
CA LEU A 148 -17.37 -0.61 -19.20
C LEU A 148 -17.84 -0.90 -17.77
N ILE A 149 -17.27 -0.19 -16.79
CA ILE A 149 -17.59 -0.35 -15.38
C ILE A 149 -18.66 0.67 -15.01
N LYS A 150 -19.69 0.22 -14.30
CA LYS A 150 -20.66 1.11 -13.64
C LYS A 150 -20.33 1.22 -12.17
N ALA A 151 -20.43 2.43 -11.64
CA ALA A 151 -20.31 2.62 -10.20
C ALA A 151 -21.24 1.68 -9.43
N PRO A 152 -20.76 0.97 -8.41
CA PRO A 152 -21.60 0.03 -7.67
C PRO A 152 -22.72 0.77 -6.96
N LYS A 153 -23.95 0.24 -7.06
CA LYS A 153 -25.14 0.84 -6.42
C LYS A 153 -25.08 0.80 -4.88
N ARG A 154 -24.27 -0.07 -4.31
CA ARG A 154 -24.05 -0.19 -2.87
C ARG A 154 -22.55 -0.22 -2.58
N HIS A 155 -22.15 0.56 -1.59
CA HIS A 155 -20.77 0.52 -1.10
C HIS A 155 -20.53 -0.77 -0.31
N GLY A 156 -19.73 -1.64 -0.89
CA GLY A 156 -19.33 -2.90 -0.29
C GLY A 156 -18.03 -2.78 0.54
N PHE A 157 -17.47 -3.95 0.88
CA PHE A 157 -16.20 -4.03 1.62
C PHE A 157 -15.06 -3.34 0.88
N GLY A 158 -14.93 -3.59 -0.44
CA GLY A 158 -13.90 -2.95 -1.25
C GLY A 158 -13.90 -1.42 -1.10
N HIS A 159 -15.09 -0.79 -1.13
CA HIS A 159 -15.19 0.65 -0.90
C HIS A 159 -14.71 1.03 0.51
N SER A 160 -15.08 0.26 1.53
CA SER A 160 -14.65 0.52 2.91
C SER A 160 -13.12 0.44 3.08
N VAL A 161 -12.48 -0.55 2.44
CA VAL A 161 -11.02 -0.69 2.44
C VAL A 161 -10.36 0.42 1.63
N LEU A 162 -10.84 0.63 0.41
CA LEU A 162 -10.26 1.57 -0.52
C LEU A 162 -10.38 3.03 -0.08
N VAL A 163 -11.43 3.36 0.67
CA VAL A 163 -11.71 4.74 1.10
C VAL A 163 -11.57 4.86 2.62
N ASN A 164 -12.52 4.32 3.39
CA ASN A 164 -12.64 4.63 4.81
C ASN A 164 -11.42 4.18 5.64
N MET A 165 -10.93 2.95 5.41
CA MET A 165 -9.77 2.43 6.15
C MET A 165 -8.49 3.16 5.74
N ALA A 166 -8.30 3.42 4.44
CA ALA A 166 -7.14 4.14 3.95
C ALA A 166 -7.11 5.59 4.47
N GLU A 167 -8.24 6.31 4.42
CA GLU A 167 -8.34 7.68 4.95
C GLU A 167 -8.06 7.74 6.44
N TYR A 168 -8.65 6.82 7.22
CA TYR A 168 -8.47 6.77 8.67
C TYR A 168 -7.01 6.45 9.05
N ALA A 169 -6.44 5.39 8.47
CA ALA A 169 -5.09 4.93 8.82
C ALA A 169 -4.00 5.92 8.39
N LEU A 170 -4.22 6.65 7.29
CA LEU A 170 -3.20 7.50 6.69
C LEU A 170 -3.45 9.00 6.93
N ALA A 171 -4.50 9.35 7.68
CA ALA A 171 -4.95 10.73 7.88
C ALA A 171 -5.04 11.51 6.55
N GLY A 172 -5.43 10.81 5.49
CA GLY A 172 -5.45 11.28 4.11
C GLY A 172 -6.85 11.45 3.54
N ARG A 173 -6.89 11.70 2.25
CA ARG A 173 -8.12 11.71 1.45
C ARG A 173 -7.98 10.73 0.30
N VAL A 174 -9.06 10.02 -0.01
CA VAL A 174 -9.14 9.11 -1.13
C VAL A 174 -10.22 9.56 -2.10
N SER A 175 -9.88 9.58 -3.38
CA SER A 175 -10.82 9.71 -4.48
C SER A 175 -10.96 8.37 -5.20
N LEU A 176 -12.17 7.85 -5.29
CA LEU A 176 -12.50 6.63 -6.02
C LEU A 176 -13.58 6.95 -7.04
N THR A 177 -13.23 6.87 -8.31
CA THR A 177 -14.12 7.23 -9.42
C THR A 177 -14.18 6.12 -10.47
N TYR A 178 -15.25 6.12 -11.26
CA TYR A 178 -15.53 5.10 -12.26
C TYR A 178 -15.82 5.76 -13.64
N PRO A 179 -14.83 6.45 -14.24
CA PRO A 179 -15.00 6.98 -15.58
C PRO A 179 -15.14 5.85 -16.61
N PRO A 180 -15.67 6.14 -17.81
CA PRO A 180 -15.89 5.14 -18.85
C PRO A 180 -14.62 4.36 -19.25
N GLU A 181 -13.44 4.98 -19.11
CA GLU A 181 -12.14 4.40 -19.45
C GLU A 181 -11.68 3.34 -18.45
N GLY A 182 -12.18 3.37 -17.21
CA GLY A 182 -11.83 2.41 -16.16
C GLY A 182 -11.82 3.03 -14.77
N LEU A 183 -11.66 2.20 -13.74
CA LEU A 183 -11.58 2.64 -12.35
C LEU A 183 -10.34 3.50 -12.10
N GLN A 184 -10.53 4.57 -11.34
CA GLN A 184 -9.45 5.41 -10.83
C GLN A 184 -9.55 5.52 -9.30
N TRP A 185 -8.45 5.23 -8.62
CA TRP A 185 -8.27 5.41 -7.20
C TRP A 185 -7.07 6.31 -6.95
N GLN A 186 -7.21 7.28 -6.06
CA GLN A 186 -6.16 8.23 -5.72
C GLN A 186 -6.14 8.45 -4.22
N LEU A 187 -4.96 8.33 -3.63
CA LEU A 187 -4.66 8.66 -2.24
C LEU A 187 -3.82 9.93 -2.19
N ASP A 188 -4.19 10.85 -1.31
CA ASP A 188 -3.43 12.05 -0.96
C ASP A 188 -3.35 12.16 0.56
N ALA A 189 -2.16 11.98 1.16
CA ALA A 189 -1.97 11.91 2.59
C ALA A 189 -0.73 12.67 3.06
N PRO A 190 -0.66 13.13 4.33
CA PRO A 190 0.54 13.76 4.86
C PRO A 190 1.73 12.78 4.81
N ALA A 191 2.83 13.20 4.19
CA ALA A 191 4.01 12.33 4.03
C ALA A 191 4.58 11.85 5.36
N GLN A 192 4.50 12.67 6.41
CA GLN A 192 4.94 12.32 7.77
C GLN A 192 4.16 11.17 8.42
N VAL A 193 2.95 10.88 7.96
CA VAL A 193 2.14 9.74 8.42
C VAL A 193 2.45 8.50 7.58
N VAL A 194 2.61 8.69 6.28
CA VAL A 194 2.77 7.60 5.32
C VAL A 194 4.22 7.11 5.25
N LEU A 195 5.17 8.04 5.22
CA LEU A 195 6.57 7.73 5.03
C LEU A 195 7.29 7.61 6.36
N ARG A 196 8.32 6.78 6.34
CA ARG A 196 9.29 6.76 7.44
C ARG A 196 10.03 8.09 7.54
N PRO A 197 10.36 8.53 8.76
CA PRO A 197 11.35 9.58 8.93
C PRO A 197 12.66 9.15 8.24
N THR A 198 13.13 9.92 7.29
CA THR A 198 14.51 9.78 6.81
C THR A 198 15.41 10.08 7.99
N VAL A 199 16.10 9.07 8.53
CA VAL A 199 17.26 9.33 9.37
C VAL A 199 18.23 10.04 8.44
N SER A 200 18.34 11.36 8.54
CA SER A 200 19.37 12.10 7.84
C SER A 200 20.70 11.50 8.30
N SER A 201 21.36 10.77 7.43
CA SER A 201 22.79 10.49 7.57
C SER A 201 23.44 11.86 7.62
N GLY A 202 23.86 12.26 8.83
CA GLY A 202 24.62 13.49 9.03
C GLY A 202 25.82 13.47 8.08
N PRO A 203 26.36 14.65 7.73
CA PRO A 203 27.46 14.75 6.79
C PRO A 203 28.60 13.88 7.31
N HIS A 204 29.04 12.92 6.50
CA HIS A 204 30.30 12.23 6.70
C HIS A 204 31.39 13.30 6.67
N THR A 205 31.82 13.76 7.84
CA THR A 205 33.06 14.48 7.99
C THR A 205 34.17 13.48 7.64
N ASN A 206 34.68 13.57 6.44
CA ASN A 206 35.96 13.01 6.07
C ASN A 206 37.01 13.67 7.00
N ALA A 207 37.33 13.01 8.08
CA ALA A 207 38.55 13.31 8.81
C ALA A 207 39.71 12.86 7.91
N GLU A 208 40.24 13.79 7.14
CA GLU A 208 41.56 13.66 6.53
C GLU A 208 42.56 13.33 7.63
N TYR A 209 43.06 12.11 7.65
CA TYR A 209 44.28 11.75 8.38
C TYR A 209 45.44 12.46 7.69
N ASP A 210 45.83 13.61 8.24
CA ASP A 210 47.09 14.29 7.89
C ASP A 210 48.26 13.43 8.39
N ASN A 211 48.83 12.67 7.49
CA ASN A 211 49.98 11.81 7.73
C ASN A 211 51.25 12.65 7.47
N ARG A 212 51.57 13.62 8.35
CA ARG A 212 52.86 14.30 8.35
C ARG A 212 53.86 13.55 9.21
N VAL A 213 54.59 12.71 8.52
CA VAL A 213 56.04 12.47 8.62
C VAL A 213 56.73 13.12 9.81
N LEU A 214 57.29 12.28 10.67
CA LEU A 214 58.46 12.61 11.45
C LEU A 214 59.63 11.82 10.89
N THR A 215 60.42 12.48 10.03
CA THR A 215 61.81 12.17 9.81
C THR A 215 62.62 13.07 10.75
N GLY A 216 63.46 12.45 11.53
CA GLY A 216 64.44 13.06 12.39
C GLY A 216 65.20 12.01 13.18
#